data_c1dfade6d680bfe74bf407d51242511d
#
_entry.id   c1dfade6d680bfe74bf407d51242511d
#
_cell.length_a   1.000
_cell.length_b   1.000
_cell.length_c   1.000
_cell.angle_alpha   90.00
_cell.angle_beta   90.00
_cell.angle_gamma   90.00
#
_symmetry.space_group_name_H-M   'P 1'
#
loop_
_entity.id
_entity.type
_entity.pdbx_description
1 polymer ?
#
loop_
_entity_poly.entity_id
_entity_poly.type
_entity_poly.pdbx_seq_one_letter_code
_entity_poly.pdbx_strand_id
1 'polypeptide(L)'
;MTIVPNEIDLRVYVTATRRLLAHSGFELSGNTAEAARWDIDHVSAYLDRHERPDARPTVHVAGSKGKGSIATMTEALLRFALPVVPSAARTMLNTSPDLHAARERIALDGDSLAPGQFAAIANRVLADPTTERWSYFELLTVMAWHAAADTRCAWQVIEVGLGGRLDTTNAISAKAVAVIAPIDREHTAILGETIPEIAREKAGIITGPCEVVIAPQHASALDPIHEAAAAAGATTHEIAEECALHVTKSSLDSVEFDLQTPELTYRKLRIQLLGHHQAENAATAIRAAELALQTQGIKLDERVAREALAQVRLPGRGEIARQHPLTIIDGAHTPLAAKRLRQALDQSGAPRTRVFVLGLLDGKDAEGITAALVSPDDQVIVCPPGHPRAADPSAIAALVRATGAMASTAPNIATALESGTALTGKRDVLIVTGSMYGVAEAREALLALSGDRALGLR
;
A
#
# COMPACT_ATOMS: atom_id res chain seq x y z
N MET A 1 -4.31 0.33 -23.51
CA MET A 1 -4.14 1.48 -24.44
C MET A 1 -4.05 2.73 -23.57
N THR A 2 -2.86 3.26 -23.33
CA THR A 2 -2.67 4.45 -22.48
C THR A 2 -3.25 5.65 -23.22
N ILE A 3 -4.43 6.11 -22.82
CA ILE A 3 -5.01 7.36 -23.35
C ILE A 3 -4.10 8.47 -22.86
N VAL A 4 -3.36 9.09 -23.78
CA VAL A 4 -2.60 10.32 -23.47
C VAL A 4 -3.64 11.39 -23.07
N PRO A 5 -3.59 11.93 -21.82
CA PRO A 5 -4.55 12.93 -21.40
C PRO A 5 -4.49 14.12 -22.36
N ASN A 6 -5.64 14.66 -22.75
CA ASN A 6 -5.64 15.89 -23.50
C ASN A 6 -5.18 17.05 -22.59
N GLU A 7 -4.70 18.14 -23.17
CA GLU A 7 -4.15 19.28 -22.42
C GLU A 7 -5.18 19.91 -21.47
N ILE A 8 -6.46 19.88 -21.84
CA ILE A 8 -7.56 20.42 -21.03
C ILE A 8 -7.76 19.55 -19.77
N ASP A 9 -7.80 18.22 -19.92
CA ASP A 9 -7.96 17.30 -18.79
C ASP A 9 -6.80 17.44 -17.79
N LEU A 10 -5.59 17.66 -18.29
CA LEU A 10 -4.43 17.86 -17.43
C LEU A 10 -4.51 19.19 -16.66
N ARG A 11 -4.96 20.27 -17.28
CA ARG A 11 -5.13 21.57 -16.61
C ARG A 11 -6.19 21.53 -15.50
N VAL A 12 -7.34 20.88 -15.78
CA VAL A 12 -8.40 20.75 -14.75
C VAL A 12 -7.94 19.83 -13.60
N TYR A 13 -7.18 18.78 -13.91
CA TYR A 13 -6.56 17.91 -12.90
C TYR A 13 -5.61 18.69 -11.98
N VAL A 14 -4.68 19.46 -12.55
CA VAL A 14 -3.72 20.27 -11.79
C VAL A 14 -4.44 21.25 -10.87
N THR A 15 -5.49 21.91 -11.37
CA THR A 15 -6.27 22.87 -10.57
C THR A 15 -6.99 22.17 -9.41
N ALA A 16 -7.65 21.05 -9.67
CA ALA A 16 -8.36 20.29 -8.65
C ALA A 16 -7.39 19.73 -7.60
N THR A 17 -6.26 19.16 -8.02
CA THR A 17 -5.26 18.60 -7.11
C THR A 17 -4.64 19.68 -6.21
N ARG A 18 -4.35 20.88 -6.73
CA ARG A 18 -3.88 22.02 -5.89
C ARG A 18 -4.89 22.40 -4.83
N ARG A 19 -6.18 22.40 -5.16
CA ARG A 19 -7.24 22.68 -4.18
C ARG A 19 -7.28 21.61 -3.09
N LEU A 20 -7.18 20.32 -3.46
CA LEU A 20 -7.11 19.24 -2.49
C LEU A 20 -5.88 19.32 -1.60
N LEU A 21 -4.70 19.60 -2.17
CA LEU A 21 -3.44 19.73 -1.41
C LEU A 21 -3.41 20.96 -0.47
N ALA A 22 -4.28 21.95 -0.68
CA ALA A 22 -4.46 23.08 0.25
C ALA A 22 -5.14 22.67 1.56
N HIS A 23 -5.78 21.50 1.61
CA HIS A 23 -6.33 20.93 2.82
C HIS A 23 -5.24 20.24 3.64
N SER A 24 -5.14 20.62 4.91
CA SER A 24 -4.18 20.01 5.84
C SER A 24 -4.60 18.60 6.23
N GLY A 25 -3.78 17.93 7.04
CA GLY A 25 -4.05 16.64 7.62
C GLY A 25 -2.77 15.96 8.05
N PHE A 26 -2.87 14.97 8.94
CA PHE A 26 -1.74 14.21 9.47
C PHE A 26 -0.82 13.65 8.38
N GLU A 27 -1.39 13.19 7.29
CA GLU A 27 -0.61 12.60 6.19
C GLU A 27 0.38 13.61 5.58
N LEU A 28 -0.04 14.85 5.39
CA LEU A 28 0.80 15.90 4.81
C LEU A 28 1.71 16.56 5.86
N SER A 29 1.16 16.85 7.04
CA SER A 29 1.85 17.59 8.10
C SER A 29 2.73 16.70 9.00
N GLY A 30 2.32 15.45 9.22
CA GLY A 30 2.89 14.56 10.23
C GLY A 30 2.56 14.97 11.68
N ASN A 31 1.65 15.93 11.87
CA ASN A 31 1.30 16.47 13.18
C ASN A 31 0.37 15.52 13.93
N THR A 32 0.88 14.88 14.99
CA THR A 32 0.13 13.91 15.81
C THR A 32 -1.05 14.54 16.57
N ALA A 33 -1.02 15.86 16.82
CA ALA A 33 -2.16 16.56 17.45
C ALA A 33 -3.40 16.59 16.54
N GLU A 34 -3.25 16.45 15.24
CA GLU A 34 -4.38 16.32 14.31
C GLU A 34 -5.05 14.95 14.45
N ALA A 35 -4.29 13.90 14.72
CA ALA A 35 -4.82 12.56 14.93
C ALA A 35 -5.72 12.46 16.19
N ALA A 36 -5.44 13.24 17.23
CA ALA A 36 -6.24 13.27 18.44
C ALA A 36 -7.67 13.85 18.23
N ARG A 37 -7.94 14.44 17.07
CA ARG A 37 -9.23 15.03 16.69
C ARG A 37 -10.00 14.18 15.69
N TRP A 38 -9.49 12.97 15.38
CA TRP A 38 -10.17 12.12 14.42
C TRP A 38 -11.55 11.71 14.91
N ASP A 39 -12.49 11.92 14.04
CA ASP A 39 -13.90 11.61 14.18
C ASP A 39 -14.42 11.28 12.79
N ILE A 40 -15.22 10.25 12.67
CA ILE A 40 -15.81 9.79 11.41
C ILE A 40 -17.29 10.19 11.27
N ASP A 41 -17.89 10.79 12.30
CA ASP A 41 -19.31 11.10 12.30
C ASP A 41 -19.66 12.16 11.24
N HIS A 42 -18.80 13.15 11.03
CA HIS A 42 -19.00 14.16 10.01
C HIS A 42 -18.93 13.56 8.58
N VAL A 43 -18.08 12.55 8.38
CA VAL A 43 -18.00 11.81 7.09
C VAL A 43 -19.26 10.97 6.91
N SER A 44 -19.71 10.26 7.94
CA SER A 44 -20.96 9.48 7.91
C SER A 44 -22.16 10.38 7.59
N ALA A 45 -22.25 11.56 8.22
CA ALA A 45 -23.29 12.54 7.94
C ALA A 45 -23.25 13.09 6.51
N TYR A 46 -22.05 13.25 5.93
CA TYR A 46 -21.90 13.60 4.52
C TYR A 46 -22.43 12.48 3.62
N LEU A 47 -22.01 11.23 3.88
CA LEU A 47 -22.42 10.07 3.09
C LEU A 47 -23.95 9.91 3.08
N ASP A 48 -24.59 10.12 4.23
CA ASP A 48 -26.06 10.05 4.34
C ASP A 48 -26.76 11.12 3.49
N ARG A 49 -26.23 12.36 3.45
CA ARG A 49 -26.76 13.43 2.59
C ARG A 49 -26.57 13.17 1.09
N HIS A 50 -25.57 12.37 0.73
CA HIS A 50 -25.20 12.06 -0.65
C HIS A 50 -25.62 10.64 -1.08
N GLU A 51 -26.72 10.11 -0.51
CA GLU A 51 -27.33 8.83 -0.89
C GLU A 51 -26.37 7.62 -0.73
N ARG A 52 -25.45 7.69 0.26
CA ARG A 52 -24.53 6.60 0.62
C ARG A 52 -23.75 6.08 -0.59
N PRO A 53 -22.90 6.89 -1.23
CA PRO A 53 -22.09 6.44 -2.36
C PRO A 53 -21.13 5.29 -2.00
N ASP A 54 -20.87 5.08 -0.71
CA ASP A 54 -20.11 3.96 -0.14
C ASP A 54 -20.88 2.63 -0.08
N ALA A 55 -22.20 2.64 -0.29
CA ALA A 55 -23.07 1.46 -0.12
C ALA A 55 -22.85 0.39 -1.22
N ARG A 56 -21.67 -0.20 -1.22
CA ARG A 56 -21.23 -1.29 -2.09
C ARG A 56 -20.64 -2.42 -1.24
N PRO A 57 -20.76 -3.70 -1.65
CA PRO A 57 -20.02 -4.78 -1.01
C PRO A 57 -18.54 -4.45 -0.93
N THR A 58 -17.96 -4.55 0.27
CA THR A 58 -16.61 -4.05 0.53
C THR A 58 -15.73 -5.12 1.13
N VAL A 59 -14.49 -5.22 0.63
CA VAL A 59 -13.35 -5.79 1.35
C VAL A 59 -12.55 -4.64 1.96
N HIS A 60 -12.50 -4.56 3.29
CA HIS A 60 -11.82 -3.49 4.04
C HIS A 60 -10.54 -4.01 4.69
N VAL A 61 -9.39 -3.42 4.38
CA VAL A 61 -8.07 -3.97 4.74
C VAL A 61 -7.34 -3.05 5.71
N ALA A 62 -7.19 -3.50 6.97
CA ALA A 62 -6.34 -2.86 7.99
C ALA A 62 -5.09 -3.69 8.27
N GLY A 63 -4.12 -3.12 8.99
CA GLY A 63 -2.87 -3.78 9.37
C GLY A 63 -1.69 -2.81 9.38
N SER A 64 -0.52 -3.30 9.77
CA SER A 64 0.71 -2.50 9.76
C SER A 64 1.48 -2.68 8.46
N LYS A 65 1.59 -3.91 7.97
CA LYS A 65 2.36 -4.26 6.77
C LYS A 65 1.51 -5.08 5.80
N GLY A 66 1.71 -4.87 4.51
CA GLY A 66 1.06 -5.67 3.47
C GLY A 66 -0.34 -5.21 3.07
N LYS A 67 -0.95 -4.19 3.70
CA LYS A 67 -2.29 -3.69 3.37
C LYS A 67 -2.49 -3.46 1.87
N GLY A 68 -1.68 -2.59 1.27
CA GLY A 68 -1.77 -2.26 -0.16
C GLY A 68 -1.53 -3.46 -1.06
N SER A 69 -0.60 -4.38 -0.68
CA SER A 69 -0.37 -5.62 -1.43
C SER A 69 -1.61 -6.52 -1.39
N ILE A 70 -2.17 -6.75 -0.21
CA ILE A 70 -3.38 -7.57 -0.03
C ILE A 70 -4.57 -6.93 -0.76
N ALA A 71 -4.78 -5.62 -0.60
CA ALA A 71 -5.87 -4.90 -1.25
C ALA A 71 -5.79 -5.00 -2.78
N THR A 72 -4.61 -4.76 -3.36
CA THR A 72 -4.41 -4.84 -4.82
C THR A 72 -4.59 -6.26 -5.36
N MET A 73 -4.07 -7.28 -4.64
CA MET A 73 -4.26 -8.68 -5.03
C MET A 73 -5.72 -9.10 -4.92
N THR A 74 -6.42 -8.69 -3.85
CA THR A 74 -7.85 -8.97 -3.67
C THR A 74 -8.69 -8.33 -4.77
N GLU A 75 -8.42 -7.06 -5.10
CA GLU A 75 -9.09 -6.37 -6.22
C GLU A 75 -8.89 -7.13 -7.53
N ALA A 76 -7.66 -7.51 -7.86
CA ALA A 76 -7.38 -8.25 -9.07
C ALA A 76 -8.13 -9.59 -9.12
N LEU A 77 -8.18 -10.34 -8.02
CA LEU A 77 -8.90 -11.60 -7.92
C LEU A 77 -10.41 -11.39 -8.15
N LEU A 78 -11.02 -10.40 -7.51
CA LEU A 78 -12.43 -10.06 -7.71
C LEU A 78 -12.70 -9.62 -9.14
N ARG A 79 -11.89 -8.71 -9.68
CA ARG A 79 -12.03 -8.20 -11.04
C ARG A 79 -11.99 -9.29 -12.11
N PHE A 80 -11.11 -10.29 -11.95
CA PHE A 80 -11.00 -11.40 -12.89
C PHE A 80 -12.13 -12.45 -12.72
N ALA A 81 -12.67 -12.60 -11.52
CA ALA A 81 -13.73 -13.55 -11.22
C ALA A 81 -15.14 -13.01 -11.59
N LEU A 82 -15.34 -11.70 -11.50
CA LEU A 82 -16.63 -11.08 -11.74
C LEU A 82 -16.96 -10.94 -13.24
N PRO A 83 -18.22 -11.07 -13.62
CA PRO A 83 -18.64 -10.88 -15.01
C PRO A 83 -18.47 -9.42 -15.45
N VAL A 84 -18.15 -9.23 -16.73
CA VAL A 84 -18.11 -7.91 -17.34
C VAL A 84 -19.53 -7.43 -17.62
N VAL A 85 -19.89 -6.29 -17.03
CA VAL A 85 -21.18 -5.64 -17.28
C VAL A 85 -20.94 -4.36 -18.09
N PRO A 86 -21.56 -4.18 -19.26
CA PRO A 86 -21.41 -2.95 -20.02
C PRO A 86 -21.74 -1.70 -19.20
N SER A 87 -20.91 -0.68 -19.28
CA SER A 87 -21.08 0.62 -18.59
C SER A 87 -21.06 0.57 -17.05
N ALA A 88 -20.54 -0.53 -16.47
CA ALA A 88 -20.31 -0.62 -15.03
C ALA A 88 -18.90 -1.17 -14.77
N ALA A 89 -18.20 -0.60 -13.77
CA ALA A 89 -16.95 -1.18 -13.30
C ALA A 89 -17.22 -2.45 -12.47
N ARG A 90 -16.33 -3.44 -12.56
CA ARG A 90 -16.40 -4.62 -11.68
C ARG A 90 -15.94 -4.28 -10.29
N THR A 91 -14.85 -3.53 -10.21
CA THR A 91 -14.18 -3.23 -8.94
C THR A 91 -13.74 -1.77 -8.86
N MET A 92 -13.70 -1.24 -7.62
CA MET A 92 -12.97 -0.04 -7.27
C MET A 92 -11.95 -0.40 -6.19
N LEU A 93 -10.72 0.07 -6.36
CA LEU A 93 -9.64 -0.02 -5.39
C LEU A 93 -9.30 1.37 -4.86
N ASN A 94 -9.26 1.50 -3.52
CA ASN A 94 -8.71 2.68 -2.85
C ASN A 94 -7.49 2.28 -2.02
N THR A 95 -6.34 2.89 -2.30
CA THR A 95 -5.05 2.63 -1.61
C THR A 95 -4.35 3.92 -1.23
N SER A 96 -3.41 3.83 -0.28
CA SER A 96 -2.58 4.96 0.16
C SER A 96 -1.21 4.51 0.69
N PRO A 97 -0.18 5.38 0.60
CA PRO A 97 -0.16 6.61 -0.17
C PRO A 97 -0.02 6.34 -1.68
N ASP A 98 -0.26 7.34 -2.49
CA ASP A 98 0.09 7.30 -3.92
C ASP A 98 1.62 7.45 -4.12
N LEU A 99 2.11 7.02 -5.28
CA LEU A 99 3.53 7.05 -5.59
C LEU A 99 3.88 8.26 -6.46
N HIS A 100 3.19 8.46 -7.58
CA HIS A 100 3.47 9.50 -8.56
C HIS A 100 2.37 10.55 -8.69
N ALA A 101 1.10 10.14 -8.53
CA ALA A 101 -0.04 11.02 -8.74
C ALA A 101 -1.21 10.71 -7.81
N ALA A 102 -1.86 11.73 -7.28
CA ALA A 102 -3.01 11.60 -6.37
C ALA A 102 -4.12 10.68 -6.90
N ARG A 103 -4.34 10.69 -8.22
CA ARG A 103 -5.33 9.84 -8.89
C ARG A 103 -5.05 8.33 -8.81
N GLU A 104 -3.81 7.93 -8.49
CA GLU A 104 -3.44 6.52 -8.31
C GLU A 104 -4.14 5.88 -7.11
N ARG A 105 -4.58 6.71 -6.14
CA ARG A 105 -5.29 6.20 -4.94
C ARG A 105 -6.66 5.62 -5.26
N ILE A 106 -7.21 5.93 -6.44
CA ILE A 106 -8.54 5.49 -6.87
C ILE A 106 -8.40 4.80 -8.22
N ALA A 107 -8.55 3.50 -8.23
CA ALA A 107 -8.52 2.72 -9.45
C ALA A 107 -9.87 2.04 -9.72
N LEU A 108 -10.29 2.01 -10.98
CA LEU A 108 -11.47 1.31 -11.46
C LEU A 108 -11.01 0.22 -12.41
N ASP A 109 -11.39 -1.03 -12.13
CA ASP A 109 -10.96 -2.21 -12.90
C ASP A 109 -9.42 -2.28 -13.12
N GLY A 110 -8.66 -1.84 -12.09
CA GLY A 110 -7.19 -1.85 -12.09
C GLY A 110 -6.54 -0.62 -12.72
N ASP A 111 -7.28 0.26 -13.35
CA ASP A 111 -6.78 1.50 -13.96
C ASP A 111 -7.05 2.71 -13.06
N SER A 112 -6.02 3.54 -12.82
CA SER A 112 -6.18 4.80 -12.08
C SER A 112 -7.15 5.73 -12.78
N LEU A 113 -7.91 6.53 -12.00
CA LEU A 113 -8.84 7.50 -12.58
C LEU A 113 -8.17 8.38 -13.64
N ALA A 114 -8.90 8.60 -14.75
CA ALA A 114 -8.46 9.58 -15.73
C ALA A 114 -8.41 11.00 -15.13
N PRO A 115 -7.48 11.87 -15.54
CA PRO A 115 -7.33 13.21 -14.98
C PRO A 115 -8.65 14.01 -14.95
N GLY A 116 -9.43 13.99 -16.03
CA GLY A 116 -10.71 14.69 -16.11
C GLY A 116 -11.77 14.11 -15.15
N GLN A 117 -11.83 12.78 -14.99
CA GLN A 117 -12.73 12.14 -14.04
C GLN A 117 -12.37 12.49 -12.59
N PHE A 118 -11.07 12.41 -12.26
CA PHE A 118 -10.56 12.80 -10.94
C PHE A 118 -10.96 14.25 -10.62
N ALA A 119 -10.71 15.17 -11.54
CA ALA A 119 -11.04 16.59 -11.37
C ALA A 119 -12.54 16.84 -11.22
N ALA A 120 -13.38 16.14 -11.97
CA ALA A 120 -14.84 16.27 -11.87
C ALA A 120 -15.35 15.85 -10.50
N ILE A 121 -14.87 14.71 -9.99
CA ILE A 121 -15.24 14.22 -8.65
C ILE A 121 -14.69 15.15 -7.57
N ALA A 122 -13.43 15.58 -7.66
CA ALA A 122 -12.83 16.52 -6.73
C ALA A 122 -13.63 17.82 -6.63
N ASN A 123 -14.01 18.41 -7.77
CA ASN A 123 -14.78 19.64 -7.79
C ASN A 123 -16.18 19.44 -7.17
N ARG A 124 -16.82 18.30 -7.38
CA ARG A 124 -18.11 17.97 -6.75
C ARG A 124 -17.99 17.90 -5.23
N VAL A 125 -17.00 17.18 -4.71
CA VAL A 125 -16.76 17.02 -3.27
C VAL A 125 -16.40 18.36 -2.64
N LEU A 126 -15.51 19.14 -3.24
CA LEU A 126 -15.07 20.45 -2.77
C LEU A 126 -16.15 21.55 -2.93
N ALA A 127 -17.25 21.30 -3.61
CA ALA A 127 -18.38 22.21 -3.71
C ALA A 127 -19.34 22.12 -2.50
N ASP A 128 -19.27 21.04 -1.73
CA ASP A 128 -20.06 20.91 -0.48
C ASP A 128 -19.36 21.71 0.63
N PRO A 129 -20.04 22.73 1.23
CA PRO A 129 -19.42 23.55 2.27
C PRO A 129 -18.97 22.77 3.51
N THR A 130 -19.55 21.61 3.76
CA THR A 130 -19.20 20.79 4.94
C THR A 130 -17.80 20.18 4.83
N THR A 131 -17.23 20.12 3.63
CA THR A 131 -15.88 19.57 3.38
C THR A 131 -14.76 20.60 3.55
N GLU A 132 -15.07 21.88 3.82
CA GLU A 132 -14.08 22.97 3.88
C GLU A 132 -12.94 22.71 4.87
N ARG A 133 -13.24 22.02 5.99
CA ARG A 133 -12.26 21.71 7.05
C ARG A 133 -11.73 20.28 7.01
N TRP A 134 -12.07 19.54 5.98
CA TRP A 134 -11.66 18.16 5.86
C TRP A 134 -10.18 18.04 5.49
N SER A 135 -9.57 16.97 5.93
CA SER A 135 -8.20 16.63 5.55
C SER A 135 -8.13 16.14 4.11
N TYR A 136 -6.94 16.21 3.53
CA TYR A 136 -6.64 15.65 2.22
C TYR A 136 -7.06 14.17 2.09
N PHE A 137 -6.80 13.37 3.15
CA PHE A 137 -7.16 11.95 3.18
C PHE A 137 -8.68 11.73 3.17
N GLU A 138 -9.44 12.48 3.96
CA GLU A 138 -10.90 12.41 3.99
C GLU A 138 -11.51 12.73 2.63
N LEU A 139 -11.03 13.79 1.98
CA LEU A 139 -11.50 14.18 0.66
C LEU A 139 -11.26 13.08 -0.37
N LEU A 140 -10.05 12.51 -0.42
CA LEU A 140 -9.72 11.44 -1.38
C LEU A 140 -10.51 10.15 -1.12
N THR A 141 -10.75 9.82 0.15
CA THR A 141 -11.56 8.65 0.52
C THR A 141 -13.00 8.80 0.02
N VAL A 142 -13.62 9.94 0.26
CA VAL A 142 -14.98 10.21 -0.22
C VAL A 142 -15.04 10.27 -1.75
N MET A 143 -14.01 10.82 -2.40
CA MET A 143 -13.89 10.78 -3.87
C MET A 143 -13.87 9.35 -4.42
N ALA A 144 -13.23 8.41 -3.71
CA ALA A 144 -13.21 6.99 -4.11
C ALA A 144 -14.63 6.40 -4.09
N TRP A 145 -15.42 6.68 -3.08
CA TRP A 145 -16.82 6.23 -3.01
C TRP A 145 -17.70 6.85 -4.10
N HIS A 146 -17.51 8.14 -4.39
CA HIS A 146 -18.21 8.75 -5.53
C HIS A 146 -17.82 8.12 -6.86
N ALA A 147 -16.52 7.80 -7.07
CA ALA A 147 -16.08 7.09 -8.27
C ALA A 147 -16.74 5.71 -8.39
N ALA A 148 -16.84 4.97 -7.28
CA ALA A 148 -17.51 3.69 -7.21
C ALA A 148 -19.00 3.79 -7.54
N ALA A 149 -19.69 4.81 -7.01
CA ALA A 149 -21.10 5.05 -7.27
C ALA A 149 -21.37 5.47 -8.72
N ASP A 150 -20.61 6.42 -9.26
CA ASP A 150 -20.74 6.92 -10.63
C ASP A 150 -20.58 5.80 -11.67
N THR A 151 -19.70 4.83 -11.38
CA THR A 151 -19.44 3.68 -12.27
C THR A 151 -20.27 2.45 -11.91
N ARG A 152 -21.12 2.53 -10.89
CA ARG A 152 -21.93 1.41 -10.40
C ARG A 152 -21.11 0.14 -10.18
N CYS A 153 -19.91 0.30 -9.58
CA CYS A 153 -19.02 -0.82 -9.38
C CYS A 153 -19.68 -1.92 -8.53
N ALA A 154 -19.37 -3.18 -8.84
CA ALA A 154 -19.95 -4.32 -8.13
C ALA A 154 -19.30 -4.52 -6.74
N TRP A 155 -18.02 -4.26 -6.62
CA TRP A 155 -17.23 -4.42 -5.39
C TRP A 155 -16.27 -3.27 -5.20
N GLN A 156 -15.98 -2.96 -3.94
CA GLN A 156 -14.89 -2.08 -3.59
C GLN A 156 -13.91 -2.75 -2.63
N VAL A 157 -12.62 -2.49 -2.83
CA VAL A 157 -11.54 -2.91 -1.94
C VAL A 157 -10.88 -1.66 -1.41
N ILE A 158 -10.84 -1.51 -0.08
CA ILE A 158 -10.44 -0.26 0.56
C ILE A 158 -9.32 -0.54 1.57
N GLU A 159 -8.18 0.11 1.39
CA GLU A 159 -7.07 0.13 2.31
C GLU A 159 -7.28 1.22 3.37
N VAL A 160 -7.15 0.85 4.64
CA VAL A 160 -7.10 1.78 5.78
C VAL A 160 -5.84 2.63 5.69
N GLY A 161 -5.98 3.94 5.83
CA GLY A 161 -4.85 4.86 5.86
C GLY A 161 -4.02 4.71 7.12
N LEU A 162 -4.62 4.87 8.29
CA LEU A 162 -3.94 4.77 9.58
C LEU A 162 -4.88 4.27 10.70
N GLY A 163 -4.37 3.33 11.51
CA GLY A 163 -5.17 2.75 12.60
C GLY A 163 -6.26 1.84 12.06
N GLY A 164 -7.50 2.21 12.19
CA GLY A 164 -8.68 1.50 11.72
C GLY A 164 -9.96 2.06 12.34
N ARG A 165 -10.09 2.05 13.65
CA ARG A 165 -11.32 2.43 14.37
C ARG A 165 -11.84 3.83 14.02
N LEU A 166 -10.97 4.82 13.96
CA LEU A 166 -11.27 6.22 13.63
C LEU A 166 -10.74 6.64 12.26
N ASP A 167 -10.32 5.68 11.43
CA ASP A 167 -9.94 5.99 10.05
C ASP A 167 -11.18 6.35 9.22
N THR A 168 -11.06 7.36 8.37
CA THR A 168 -12.14 7.80 7.48
C THR A 168 -12.79 6.65 6.71
N THR A 169 -11.97 5.68 6.28
CA THR A 169 -12.46 4.51 5.55
C THR A 169 -13.42 3.65 6.37
N ASN A 170 -13.43 3.80 7.70
CA ASN A 170 -14.32 3.05 8.58
C ASN A 170 -15.78 3.57 8.60
N ALA A 171 -16.07 4.69 7.94
CA ALA A 171 -17.44 5.19 7.74
C ALA A 171 -18.29 4.35 6.77
N ILE A 172 -17.71 3.29 6.17
CA ILE A 172 -18.38 2.37 5.25
C ILE A 172 -19.56 1.68 5.91
N SER A 173 -20.70 1.62 5.19
CA SER A 173 -21.93 0.99 5.67
C SER A 173 -22.03 -0.51 5.40
N ALA A 174 -21.36 -1.03 4.36
CA ALA A 174 -21.53 -2.40 3.88
C ALA A 174 -20.19 -3.14 3.78
N LYS A 175 -19.73 -3.73 4.88
CA LYS A 175 -18.52 -4.57 4.91
C LYS A 175 -18.91 -6.03 4.78
N ALA A 176 -18.48 -6.66 3.69
CA ALA A 176 -18.65 -8.09 3.50
C ALA A 176 -17.47 -8.86 4.12
N VAL A 177 -16.25 -8.34 3.93
CA VAL A 177 -15.02 -8.93 4.45
C VAL A 177 -14.16 -7.84 5.09
N ALA A 178 -13.71 -8.05 6.32
CA ALA A 178 -12.64 -7.28 6.96
C ALA A 178 -11.35 -8.11 6.92
N VAL A 179 -10.23 -7.48 6.58
CA VAL A 179 -8.93 -8.14 6.52
C VAL A 179 -7.98 -7.47 7.49
N ILE A 180 -7.40 -8.25 8.39
CA ILE A 180 -6.35 -7.78 9.30
C ILE A 180 -5.00 -8.32 8.80
N ALA A 181 -4.30 -7.47 8.05
CA ALA A 181 -2.94 -7.73 7.58
C ALA A 181 -1.94 -7.76 8.75
N PRO A 182 -0.69 -8.24 8.59
CA PRO A 182 0.26 -8.37 9.70
C PRO A 182 0.42 -7.08 10.51
N ILE A 183 0.32 -7.21 11.82
CA ILE A 183 0.45 -6.12 12.79
C ILE A 183 1.88 -6.06 13.33
N ASP A 184 2.41 -4.84 13.41
CA ASP A 184 3.72 -4.52 13.94
C ASP A 184 3.70 -3.17 14.65
N ARG A 185 4.76 -2.87 15.39
CA ARG A 185 4.93 -1.55 16.01
C ARG A 185 5.11 -0.48 14.94
N GLU A 186 4.11 0.38 14.82
CA GLU A 186 4.13 1.55 13.95
C GLU A 186 3.20 2.62 14.52
N HIS A 187 3.48 3.87 14.21
CA HIS A 187 2.68 5.01 14.67
C HIS A 187 2.37 4.98 16.18
N THR A 188 3.35 4.56 16.98
CA THR A 188 3.18 4.30 18.42
C THR A 188 2.69 5.52 19.19
N ALA A 189 3.06 6.73 18.77
CA ALA A 189 2.56 7.98 19.35
C ALA A 189 1.03 8.21 19.16
N ILE A 190 0.37 7.41 18.30
CA ILE A 190 -1.06 7.56 17.98
C ILE A 190 -1.83 6.30 18.36
N LEU A 191 -1.29 5.11 18.01
CA LEU A 191 -2.02 3.85 18.10
C LEU A 191 -1.75 3.05 19.38
N GLY A 192 -0.79 3.50 20.19
CA GLY A 192 -0.32 2.79 21.40
C GLY A 192 1.07 2.21 21.25
N GLU A 193 1.69 1.87 22.37
CA GLU A 193 3.10 1.45 22.44
C GLU A 193 3.28 -0.07 22.24
N THR A 194 2.21 -0.84 22.41
CA THR A 194 2.23 -2.30 22.40
C THR A 194 1.49 -2.89 21.21
N ILE A 195 1.86 -4.10 20.81
CA ILE A 195 1.16 -4.84 19.74
C ILE A 195 -0.34 -5.01 20.04
N PRO A 196 -0.79 -5.39 21.28
CA PRO A 196 -2.21 -5.48 21.58
C PRO A 196 -2.98 -4.17 21.44
N GLU A 197 -2.39 -3.03 21.81
CA GLU A 197 -3.04 -1.71 21.65
C GLU A 197 -3.22 -1.39 20.17
N ILE A 198 -2.17 -1.56 19.37
CA ILE A 198 -2.20 -1.33 17.91
C ILE A 198 -3.19 -2.29 17.25
N ALA A 199 -3.25 -3.56 17.71
CA ALA A 199 -4.19 -4.55 17.21
C ALA A 199 -5.64 -4.14 17.48
N ARG A 200 -5.92 -3.60 18.67
CA ARG A 200 -7.26 -3.12 19.06
C ARG A 200 -7.73 -1.95 18.17
N GLU A 201 -6.84 -1.00 17.86
CA GLU A 201 -7.16 0.11 16.95
C GLU A 201 -7.42 -0.39 15.53
N LYS A 202 -6.66 -1.38 15.05
CA LYS A 202 -6.84 -1.93 13.70
C LYS A 202 -8.07 -2.83 13.60
N ALA A 203 -8.31 -3.66 14.60
CA ALA A 203 -9.52 -4.49 14.70
C ALA A 203 -10.81 -3.67 14.80
N GLY A 204 -10.72 -2.37 15.13
CA GLY A 204 -11.84 -1.44 15.11
C GLY A 204 -12.53 -1.26 13.75
N ILE A 205 -12.00 -1.84 12.66
CA ILE A 205 -12.72 -1.91 11.39
C ILE A 205 -13.81 -2.99 11.39
N ILE A 206 -13.81 -3.90 12.36
CA ILE A 206 -14.82 -4.96 12.51
C ILE A 206 -16.01 -4.36 13.25
N THR A 207 -16.97 -3.78 12.52
CA THR A 207 -18.06 -3.00 13.10
C THR A 207 -19.43 -3.68 13.05
N GLY A 208 -19.50 -4.91 12.56
CA GLY A 208 -20.75 -5.68 12.46
C GLY A 208 -20.49 -7.08 11.88
N PRO A 209 -21.54 -7.89 11.69
CA PRO A 209 -21.42 -9.22 11.11
C PRO A 209 -20.76 -9.16 9.74
N CYS A 210 -19.60 -9.81 9.60
CA CYS A 210 -18.85 -9.95 8.35
C CYS A 210 -17.86 -11.10 8.47
N GLU A 211 -17.22 -11.49 7.38
CA GLU A 211 -16.09 -12.43 7.39
C GLU A 211 -14.80 -11.66 7.74
N VAL A 212 -14.02 -12.17 8.69
CA VAL A 212 -12.77 -11.54 9.14
C VAL A 212 -11.58 -12.41 8.77
N VAL A 213 -10.80 -12.02 7.80
CA VAL A 213 -9.58 -12.73 7.39
C VAL A 213 -8.38 -12.18 8.17
N ILE A 214 -7.72 -13.05 8.91
CA ILE A 214 -6.57 -12.71 9.76
C ILE A 214 -5.31 -13.29 9.11
N ALA A 215 -4.44 -12.40 8.58
CA ALA A 215 -3.13 -12.82 8.08
C ALA A 215 -2.27 -13.38 9.21
N PRO A 216 -1.17 -14.11 8.92
CA PRO A 216 -0.25 -14.59 9.97
C PRO A 216 0.19 -13.43 10.88
N GLN A 217 -0.01 -13.59 12.20
CA GLN A 217 0.13 -12.52 13.19
C GLN A 217 1.19 -12.84 14.26
N HIS A 218 1.62 -11.81 14.96
CA HIS A 218 2.24 -11.98 16.27
C HIS A 218 1.16 -12.46 17.26
N ALA A 219 1.47 -13.47 18.07
CA ALA A 219 0.50 -14.09 18.98
C ALA A 219 -0.27 -13.07 19.86
N SER A 220 0.42 -12.02 20.35
CA SER A 220 -0.21 -10.98 21.17
C SER A 220 -1.18 -10.06 20.43
N ALA A 221 -1.29 -10.17 19.09
CA ALA A 221 -2.27 -9.42 18.31
C ALA A 221 -3.60 -10.16 18.16
N LEU A 222 -3.62 -11.49 18.36
CA LEU A 222 -4.78 -12.33 18.09
C LEU A 222 -5.95 -12.05 19.04
N ASP A 223 -5.70 -12.02 20.36
CA ASP A 223 -6.76 -11.81 21.36
C ASP A 223 -7.58 -10.54 21.08
N PRO A 224 -6.98 -9.34 20.88
CA PRO A 224 -7.76 -8.12 20.54
C PRO A 224 -8.57 -8.24 19.24
N ILE A 225 -8.10 -8.99 18.25
CA ILE A 225 -8.82 -9.19 16.99
C ILE A 225 -10.02 -10.11 17.22
N HIS A 226 -9.85 -11.21 17.94
CA HIS A 226 -10.95 -12.13 18.29
C HIS A 226 -12.00 -11.48 19.19
N GLU A 227 -11.58 -10.68 20.18
CA GLU A 227 -12.48 -9.90 21.02
C GLU A 227 -13.36 -8.96 20.19
N ALA A 228 -12.75 -8.23 19.23
CA ALA A 228 -13.49 -7.33 18.34
C ALA A 228 -14.45 -8.09 17.41
N ALA A 229 -14.03 -9.22 16.86
CA ALA A 229 -14.85 -10.06 16.00
C ALA A 229 -16.05 -10.64 16.77
N ALA A 230 -15.81 -11.18 17.97
CA ALA A 230 -16.87 -11.71 18.81
C ALA A 230 -17.89 -10.63 19.21
N ALA A 231 -17.44 -9.43 19.59
CA ALA A 231 -18.30 -8.31 19.92
C ALA A 231 -19.16 -7.84 18.73
N ALA A 232 -18.65 -7.97 17.52
CA ALA A 232 -19.35 -7.60 16.28
C ALA A 232 -20.23 -8.72 15.71
N GLY A 233 -20.17 -9.95 16.26
CA GLY A 233 -20.84 -11.13 15.70
C GLY A 233 -20.27 -11.56 14.36
N ALA A 234 -18.98 -11.32 14.13
CA ALA A 234 -18.27 -11.64 12.90
C ALA A 234 -17.60 -13.02 12.98
N THR A 235 -17.38 -13.66 11.82
CA THR A 235 -16.72 -14.96 11.70
C THR A 235 -15.24 -14.77 11.38
N THR A 236 -14.34 -15.44 12.10
CA THR A 236 -12.88 -15.32 11.89
C THR A 236 -12.31 -16.46 11.07
N HIS A 237 -11.36 -16.13 10.19
CA HIS A 237 -10.61 -17.03 9.32
C HIS A 237 -9.12 -16.74 9.46
N GLU A 238 -8.41 -17.56 10.22
CA GLU A 238 -6.96 -17.43 10.40
C GLU A 238 -6.21 -18.16 9.29
N ILE A 239 -5.45 -17.40 8.49
CA ILE A 239 -4.66 -17.97 7.38
C ILE A 239 -3.66 -19.02 7.88
N ALA A 240 -3.08 -18.81 9.06
CA ALA A 240 -2.12 -19.73 9.65
C ALA A 240 -2.73 -21.09 10.03
N GLU A 241 -4.03 -21.14 10.29
CA GLU A 241 -4.76 -22.35 10.70
C GLU A 241 -5.51 -23.00 9.53
N GLU A 242 -6.15 -22.17 8.68
CA GLU A 242 -7.03 -22.67 7.61
C GLU A 242 -6.28 -22.98 6.31
N CYS A 243 -5.08 -22.40 6.09
CA CYS A 243 -4.41 -22.48 4.81
C CYS A 243 -3.01 -23.11 4.92
N ALA A 244 -2.64 -23.91 3.92
CA ALA A 244 -1.28 -24.44 3.79
C ALA A 244 -0.58 -23.78 2.59
N LEU A 245 0.40 -22.92 2.87
CA LEU A 245 1.21 -22.21 1.87
C LEU A 245 2.56 -22.92 1.70
N HIS A 246 2.91 -23.26 0.46
CA HIS A 246 4.20 -23.82 0.11
C HIS A 246 4.87 -23.03 -1.01
N VAL A 247 5.91 -22.26 -0.68
CA VAL A 247 6.73 -21.54 -1.68
C VAL A 247 7.64 -22.54 -2.39
N THR A 248 7.46 -22.68 -3.70
CA THR A 248 8.19 -23.63 -4.54
C THR A 248 9.42 -23.01 -5.18
N LYS A 249 9.37 -21.68 -5.46
CA LYS A 249 10.49 -20.95 -6.05
C LYS A 249 10.42 -19.47 -5.64
N SER A 250 11.59 -18.89 -5.39
CA SER A 250 11.74 -17.45 -5.17
C SER A 250 12.90 -16.93 -6.02
N SER A 251 12.66 -15.82 -6.70
CA SER A 251 13.63 -15.11 -7.53
C SER A 251 13.49 -13.61 -7.31
N LEU A 252 14.35 -12.82 -7.94
CA LEU A 252 14.32 -11.35 -7.82
C LEU A 252 13.03 -10.73 -8.38
N ASP A 253 12.40 -11.37 -9.35
CA ASP A 253 11.25 -10.86 -10.09
C ASP A 253 9.94 -11.56 -9.77
N SER A 254 9.98 -12.69 -9.04
CA SER A 254 8.76 -13.45 -8.77
C SER A 254 8.89 -14.46 -7.64
N VAL A 255 7.74 -14.81 -7.07
CA VAL A 255 7.58 -15.94 -6.17
C VAL A 255 6.53 -16.89 -6.76
N GLU A 256 6.88 -18.19 -6.83
CA GLU A 256 5.97 -19.27 -7.19
C GLU A 256 5.62 -20.09 -5.95
N PHE A 257 4.34 -20.45 -5.83
CA PHE A 257 3.85 -21.14 -4.64
C PHE A 257 2.59 -21.96 -4.94
N ASP A 258 2.35 -22.97 -4.10
CA ASP A 258 1.09 -23.69 -4.00
C ASP A 258 0.37 -23.22 -2.73
N LEU A 259 -0.96 -23.15 -2.79
CA LEU A 259 -1.80 -22.77 -1.66
C LEU A 259 -2.99 -23.71 -1.56
N GLN A 260 -3.20 -24.28 -0.39
CA GLN A 260 -4.43 -24.99 -0.06
C GLN A 260 -5.26 -24.12 0.88
N THR A 261 -6.51 -23.86 0.51
CA THR A 261 -7.53 -23.23 1.35
C THR A 261 -8.62 -24.25 1.70
N PRO A 262 -9.57 -23.94 2.57
CA PRO A 262 -10.76 -24.78 2.78
C PRO A 262 -11.57 -25.05 1.50
N GLU A 263 -11.54 -24.13 0.53
CA GLU A 263 -12.34 -24.19 -0.69
C GLU A 263 -11.64 -24.95 -1.82
N LEU A 264 -10.34 -24.73 -2.02
CA LEU A 264 -9.62 -25.23 -3.19
C LEU A 264 -8.12 -25.35 -2.94
N THR A 265 -7.47 -26.22 -3.70
CA THR A 265 -6.00 -26.24 -3.84
C THR A 265 -5.58 -25.52 -5.11
N TYR A 266 -4.88 -24.42 -4.95
CA TYR A 266 -4.29 -23.65 -6.03
C TYR A 266 -2.84 -24.08 -6.24
N ARG A 267 -2.48 -24.47 -7.47
CA ARG A 267 -1.13 -24.91 -7.80
C ARG A 267 -0.42 -23.96 -8.74
N LYS A 268 0.90 -23.85 -8.57
CA LYS A 268 1.77 -23.06 -9.45
C LYS A 268 1.28 -21.61 -9.61
N LEU A 269 0.79 -21.03 -8.52
CA LEU A 269 0.52 -19.59 -8.48
C LEU A 269 1.83 -18.83 -8.61
N ARG A 270 1.79 -17.70 -9.30
CA ARG A 270 2.96 -16.84 -9.47
C ARG A 270 2.57 -15.38 -9.29
N ILE A 271 3.36 -14.68 -8.47
CA ILE A 271 3.30 -13.23 -8.32
C ILE A 271 4.62 -12.62 -8.77
N GLN A 272 4.56 -11.48 -9.45
CA GLN A 272 5.76 -10.76 -9.92
C GLN A 272 6.21 -9.74 -8.85
N LEU A 273 6.52 -10.24 -7.68
CA LEU A 273 6.94 -9.48 -6.51
C LEU A 273 8.08 -10.20 -5.81
N LEU A 274 8.93 -9.43 -5.13
CA LEU A 274 10.08 -9.94 -4.39
C LEU A 274 9.70 -10.37 -2.96
N GLY A 275 10.07 -11.60 -2.58
CA GLY A 275 10.07 -12.08 -1.21
C GLY A 275 8.86 -12.94 -0.80
N HIS A 276 9.11 -13.93 0.06
CA HIS A 276 8.12 -14.92 0.53
C HIS A 276 6.91 -14.28 1.21
N HIS A 277 7.10 -13.15 1.92
CA HIS A 277 6.00 -12.41 2.55
C HIS A 277 4.91 -11.95 1.56
N GLN A 278 5.25 -11.84 0.27
CA GLN A 278 4.24 -11.52 -0.75
C GLN A 278 3.38 -12.75 -1.10
N ALA A 279 3.89 -13.97 -0.95
CA ALA A 279 3.07 -15.17 -1.04
C ALA A 279 2.10 -15.30 0.16
N GLU A 280 2.52 -14.88 1.36
CA GLU A 280 1.63 -14.78 2.54
C GLU A 280 0.52 -13.74 2.31
N ASN A 281 0.87 -12.57 1.75
CA ASN A 281 -0.11 -11.55 1.36
C ASN A 281 -1.08 -12.10 0.30
N ALA A 282 -0.59 -12.88 -0.68
CA ALA A 282 -1.42 -13.48 -1.71
C ALA A 282 -2.37 -14.55 -1.13
N ALA A 283 -1.91 -15.38 -0.18
CA ALA A 283 -2.77 -16.34 0.52
C ALA A 283 -3.91 -15.62 1.25
N THR A 284 -3.60 -14.52 1.95
CA THR A 284 -4.60 -13.68 2.61
C THR A 284 -5.59 -13.07 1.62
N ALA A 285 -5.10 -12.57 0.48
CA ALA A 285 -5.93 -11.97 -0.56
C ALA A 285 -6.85 -12.99 -1.25
N ILE A 286 -6.35 -14.22 -1.51
CA ILE A 286 -7.14 -15.32 -2.08
C ILE A 286 -8.28 -15.67 -1.13
N ARG A 287 -7.99 -15.87 0.18
CA ARG A 287 -9.02 -16.19 1.16
C ARG A 287 -10.07 -15.09 1.26
N ALA A 288 -9.66 -13.84 1.28
CA ALA A 288 -10.58 -12.69 1.28
C ALA A 288 -11.46 -12.64 0.03
N ALA A 289 -10.90 -12.94 -1.15
CA ALA A 289 -11.64 -12.98 -2.41
C ALA A 289 -12.61 -14.18 -2.45
N GLU A 290 -12.22 -15.37 -1.96
CA GLU A 290 -13.11 -16.54 -1.84
C GLU A 290 -14.36 -16.18 -1.03
N LEU A 291 -14.16 -15.65 0.18
CA LEU A 291 -15.26 -15.28 1.08
C LEU A 291 -16.16 -14.17 0.47
N ALA A 292 -15.53 -13.16 -0.13
CA ALA A 292 -16.27 -12.11 -0.82
C ALA A 292 -17.15 -12.66 -1.95
N LEU A 293 -16.61 -13.50 -2.83
CA LEU A 293 -17.33 -14.09 -3.96
C LEU A 293 -18.42 -15.05 -3.50
N GLN A 294 -18.21 -15.79 -2.41
CA GLN A 294 -19.22 -16.69 -1.82
C GLN A 294 -20.50 -15.96 -1.44
N THR A 295 -20.43 -14.68 -1.01
CA THR A 295 -21.63 -13.89 -0.72
C THR A 295 -22.54 -13.70 -1.93
N GLN A 296 -22.00 -13.90 -3.14
CA GLN A 296 -22.74 -13.82 -4.41
C GLN A 296 -22.93 -15.21 -5.08
N GLY A 297 -22.58 -16.29 -4.40
CA GLY A 297 -22.64 -17.64 -4.94
C GLY A 297 -21.58 -17.94 -6.02
N ILE A 298 -20.55 -17.12 -6.14
CA ILE A 298 -19.45 -17.29 -7.09
C ILE A 298 -18.29 -18.03 -6.40
N LYS A 299 -17.69 -19.00 -7.10
CA LYS A 299 -16.45 -19.65 -6.63
C LYS A 299 -15.25 -19.09 -7.37
N LEU A 300 -14.16 -18.87 -6.65
CA LEU A 300 -12.89 -18.48 -7.26
C LEU A 300 -12.25 -19.71 -7.91
N ASP A 301 -12.08 -19.66 -9.22
CA ASP A 301 -11.45 -20.72 -10.01
C ASP A 301 -9.91 -20.60 -9.97
N GLU A 302 -9.20 -21.74 -9.96
CA GLU A 302 -7.72 -21.77 -9.91
C GLU A 302 -7.09 -21.04 -11.10
N ARG A 303 -7.62 -21.19 -12.31
CA ARG A 303 -7.13 -20.51 -13.50
C ARG A 303 -7.31 -18.99 -13.38
N VAL A 304 -8.46 -18.56 -12.90
CA VAL A 304 -8.77 -17.15 -12.65
C VAL A 304 -7.80 -16.56 -11.62
N ALA A 305 -7.57 -17.26 -10.51
CA ALA A 305 -6.62 -16.82 -9.49
C ALA A 305 -5.19 -16.68 -10.05
N ARG A 306 -4.75 -17.65 -10.87
CA ARG A 306 -3.44 -17.62 -11.51
C ARG A 306 -3.30 -16.45 -12.48
N GLU A 307 -4.29 -16.22 -13.32
CA GLU A 307 -4.31 -15.11 -14.29
C GLU A 307 -4.34 -13.75 -13.57
N ALA A 308 -5.16 -13.59 -12.56
CA ALA A 308 -5.27 -12.36 -11.77
C ALA A 308 -3.95 -12.00 -11.08
N LEU A 309 -3.36 -12.94 -10.33
CA LEU A 309 -2.12 -12.70 -9.59
C LEU A 309 -0.94 -12.43 -10.51
N ALA A 310 -0.88 -13.05 -11.68
CA ALA A 310 0.17 -12.79 -12.67
C ALA A 310 0.12 -11.36 -13.23
N GLN A 311 -1.03 -10.68 -13.16
CA GLN A 311 -1.21 -9.30 -13.62
C GLN A 311 -0.92 -8.26 -12.54
N VAL A 312 -0.84 -8.65 -11.26
CA VAL A 312 -0.59 -7.71 -10.17
C VAL A 312 0.78 -7.05 -10.30
N ARG A 313 0.79 -5.75 -10.19
CA ARG A 313 1.99 -4.91 -10.13
C ARG A 313 1.89 -3.99 -8.94
N LEU A 314 2.95 -3.90 -8.18
CA LEU A 314 3.07 -3.01 -7.03
C LEU A 314 4.32 -2.14 -7.21
N PRO A 315 4.19 -0.98 -7.85
CA PRO A 315 5.31 -0.08 -8.04
C PRO A 315 6.02 0.26 -6.72
N GLY A 316 7.36 0.23 -6.73
CA GLY A 316 8.15 0.53 -5.54
C GLY A 316 8.10 -0.52 -4.42
N ARG A 317 7.70 -1.76 -4.73
CA ARG A 317 7.69 -2.89 -3.79
C ARG A 317 8.54 -4.04 -4.32
N GLY A 318 9.86 -3.97 -4.11
CA GLY A 318 10.81 -4.93 -4.66
C GLY A 318 10.85 -4.91 -6.19
N GLU A 319 10.56 -3.79 -6.81
CA GLU A 319 10.44 -3.62 -8.26
C GLU A 319 11.83 -3.57 -8.92
N ILE A 320 12.05 -4.36 -9.96
CA ILE A 320 13.23 -4.23 -10.82
C ILE A 320 12.97 -3.06 -11.79
N ALA A 321 13.57 -1.91 -11.50
CA ALA A 321 13.42 -0.71 -12.31
C ALA A 321 14.40 -0.67 -13.52
N ARG A 322 15.51 -1.42 -13.45
CA ARG A 322 16.51 -1.49 -14.52
C ARG A 322 17.30 -2.79 -14.42
N GLN A 323 17.63 -3.38 -15.58
CA GLN A 323 18.36 -4.64 -15.66
C GLN A 323 19.89 -4.44 -15.67
N HIS A 324 20.38 -3.31 -16.19
CA HIS A 324 21.82 -3.06 -16.35
C HIS A 324 22.19 -1.62 -16.01
N PRO A 325 22.88 -1.38 -14.85
CA PRO A 325 23.09 -2.34 -13.78
C PRO A 325 21.74 -2.76 -13.16
N LEU A 326 21.68 -3.96 -12.60
CA LEU A 326 20.48 -4.43 -11.90
C LEU A 326 20.13 -3.45 -10.81
N THR A 327 18.93 -2.86 -10.89
CA THR A 327 18.46 -1.83 -9.95
C THR A 327 17.08 -2.20 -9.43
N ILE A 328 16.99 -2.36 -8.11
CA ILE A 328 15.75 -2.69 -7.38
C ILE A 328 15.32 -1.46 -6.58
N ILE A 329 14.03 -1.16 -6.59
CA ILE A 329 13.44 -0.10 -5.79
C ILE A 329 12.41 -0.68 -4.82
N ASP A 330 12.49 -0.30 -3.55
CA ASP A 330 11.59 -0.77 -2.49
C ASP A 330 11.35 0.29 -1.42
N GLY A 331 10.09 0.50 -1.06
CA GLY A 331 9.67 1.51 -0.09
C GLY A 331 9.85 1.12 1.39
N ALA A 332 10.72 0.19 1.74
CA ALA A 332 10.97 -0.20 3.13
C ALA A 332 11.46 1.00 3.96
N HIS A 333 10.74 1.33 5.03
CA HIS A 333 10.99 2.51 5.87
C HIS A 333 10.72 2.25 7.37
N THR A 334 10.76 0.99 7.78
CA THR A 334 10.68 0.55 9.19
C THR A 334 11.64 -0.62 9.39
N PRO A 335 12.09 -0.91 10.62
CA PRO A 335 13.04 -2.00 10.88
C PRO A 335 12.54 -3.37 10.35
N LEU A 336 11.26 -3.70 10.55
CA LEU A 336 10.70 -4.95 10.02
C LEU A 336 10.68 -4.97 8.48
N ALA A 337 10.29 -3.88 7.82
CA ALA A 337 10.30 -3.81 6.36
C ALA A 337 11.73 -3.92 5.80
N ALA A 338 12.70 -3.25 6.44
CA ALA A 338 14.12 -3.35 6.11
C ALA A 338 14.64 -4.79 6.26
N LYS A 339 14.29 -5.47 7.35
CA LYS A 339 14.60 -6.89 7.59
C LYS A 339 14.00 -7.79 6.50
N ARG A 340 12.72 -7.57 6.15
CA ARG A 340 12.04 -8.35 5.09
C ARG A 340 12.68 -8.13 3.72
N LEU A 341 13.03 -6.89 3.38
CA LEU A 341 13.76 -6.58 2.15
C LEU A 341 15.11 -7.30 2.11
N ARG A 342 15.90 -7.22 3.19
CA ARG A 342 17.18 -7.93 3.30
C ARG A 342 17.02 -9.44 3.11
N GLN A 343 16.08 -10.04 3.82
CA GLN A 343 15.77 -11.47 3.70
C GLN A 343 15.33 -11.85 2.28
N ALA A 344 14.48 -11.05 1.66
CA ALA A 344 14.01 -11.29 0.30
C ALA A 344 15.16 -11.25 -0.72
N LEU A 345 16.09 -10.29 -0.60
CA LEU A 345 17.31 -10.23 -1.40
C LEU A 345 18.20 -11.45 -1.19
N ASP A 346 18.38 -11.91 0.05
CA ASP A 346 19.20 -13.07 0.38
C ASP A 346 18.61 -14.39 -0.16
N GLN A 347 17.28 -14.53 -0.11
CA GLN A 347 16.55 -15.73 -0.55
C GLN A 347 16.34 -15.81 -2.07
N SER A 348 16.36 -14.68 -2.76
CA SER A 348 16.07 -14.61 -4.20
C SER A 348 17.26 -14.86 -5.11
N GLY A 349 18.46 -15.11 -4.55
CA GLY A 349 19.70 -15.22 -5.32
C GLY A 349 20.24 -13.87 -5.79
N ALA A 350 19.86 -12.77 -5.13
CA ALA A 350 20.45 -11.45 -5.41
C ALA A 350 21.98 -11.48 -5.23
N PRO A 351 22.72 -10.67 -6.02
CA PRO A 351 24.14 -10.49 -5.80
C PRO A 351 24.46 -10.14 -4.35
N ARG A 352 25.59 -10.64 -3.85
CA ARG A 352 26.01 -10.38 -2.45
C ARG A 352 26.57 -8.99 -2.26
N THR A 353 27.30 -8.45 -3.25
CA THR A 353 27.78 -7.07 -3.24
C THR A 353 26.59 -6.15 -3.57
N ARG A 354 26.24 -5.29 -2.64
CA ARG A 354 25.07 -4.42 -2.72
C ARG A 354 25.47 -2.97 -2.53
N VAL A 355 24.93 -2.14 -3.40
CA VAL A 355 25.02 -0.69 -3.29
C VAL A 355 23.62 -0.18 -2.94
N PHE A 356 23.48 0.51 -1.82
CA PHE A 356 22.22 1.09 -1.41
C PHE A 356 22.21 2.60 -1.66
N VAL A 357 21.11 3.10 -2.17
CA VAL A 357 20.70 4.51 -2.07
C VAL A 357 19.62 4.56 -1.00
N LEU A 358 19.96 5.18 0.13
CA LEU A 358 19.11 5.20 1.33
C LEU A 358 18.62 6.62 1.63
N GLY A 359 17.30 6.82 1.58
CA GLY A 359 16.68 8.11 1.91
C GLY A 359 15.59 7.96 2.96
N LEU A 360 15.79 8.45 4.18
CA LEU A 360 14.83 8.36 5.28
C LEU A 360 14.14 9.70 5.55
N LEU A 361 12.93 9.60 6.13
CA LEU A 361 12.25 10.75 6.70
C LEU A 361 12.57 10.87 8.20
N ASP A 362 12.49 12.09 8.68
CA ASP A 362 12.62 12.39 10.10
C ASP A 362 11.53 11.71 10.94
N GLY A 363 11.86 11.33 12.17
CA GLY A 363 10.97 10.57 13.05
C GLY A 363 10.88 9.06 12.76
N LYS A 364 11.67 8.53 11.80
CA LYS A 364 11.81 7.08 11.59
C LYS A 364 12.92 6.52 12.48
N ASP A 365 12.79 5.25 12.86
CA ASP A 365 13.81 4.50 13.57
C ASP A 365 15.00 4.18 12.63
N ALA A 366 15.85 5.19 12.40
CA ALA A 366 16.98 5.09 11.49
C ALA A 366 18.02 4.05 11.96
N GLU A 367 18.24 3.91 13.27
CA GLU A 367 19.14 2.92 13.86
C GLU A 367 18.64 1.50 13.61
N GLY A 368 17.39 1.21 13.94
CA GLY A 368 16.78 -0.09 13.68
C GLY A 368 16.70 -0.44 12.19
N ILE A 369 16.44 0.56 11.31
CA ILE A 369 16.43 0.35 9.86
C ILE A 369 17.83 0.00 9.35
N THR A 370 18.85 0.76 9.70
CA THR A 370 20.22 0.53 9.24
C THR A 370 20.77 -0.79 9.77
N ALA A 371 20.54 -1.12 11.03
CA ALA A 371 20.94 -2.39 11.63
C ALA A 371 20.27 -3.61 10.98
N ALA A 372 19.03 -3.48 10.53
CA ALA A 372 18.29 -4.56 9.89
C ALA A 372 18.60 -4.73 8.39
N LEU A 373 19.00 -3.64 7.71
CA LEU A 373 19.19 -3.63 6.25
C LEU A 373 20.65 -3.84 5.84
N VAL A 374 21.61 -3.21 6.54
CA VAL A 374 22.97 -3.02 6.08
C VAL A 374 23.92 -4.05 6.71
N SER A 375 24.83 -4.59 5.90
CA SER A 375 25.93 -5.46 6.33
C SER A 375 27.29 -4.80 6.05
N PRO A 376 28.37 -5.24 6.71
CA PRO A 376 29.71 -4.64 6.55
C PRO A 376 30.23 -4.60 5.10
N ASP A 377 29.83 -5.55 4.26
CA ASP A 377 30.25 -5.64 2.86
C ASP A 377 29.45 -4.71 1.92
N ASP A 378 28.40 -4.05 2.41
CA ASP A 378 27.56 -3.17 1.61
C ASP A 378 28.18 -1.77 1.47
N GLN A 379 27.82 -1.08 0.38
CA GLN A 379 28.11 0.32 0.16
C GLN A 379 26.82 1.12 0.20
N VAL A 380 26.78 2.20 0.96
CA VAL A 380 25.55 2.99 1.14
C VAL A 380 25.78 4.45 0.78
N ILE A 381 24.96 4.97 -0.10
CA ILE A 381 24.88 6.39 -0.43
C ILE A 381 23.62 6.92 0.22
N VAL A 382 23.80 7.75 1.24
CA VAL A 382 22.67 8.37 1.96
C VAL A 382 22.34 9.70 1.32
N CYS A 383 21.06 9.93 1.05
CA CYS A 383 20.60 11.18 0.45
C CYS A 383 19.21 11.59 0.99
N PRO A 384 18.90 12.89 1.02
CA PRO A 384 17.56 13.32 1.40
C PRO A 384 16.57 13.01 0.27
N PRO A 385 15.42 12.38 0.54
CA PRO A 385 14.29 12.40 -0.40
C PRO A 385 13.75 13.83 -0.51
N GLY A 386 13.14 14.18 -1.65
CA GLY A 386 12.55 15.48 -1.90
C GLY A 386 11.27 15.73 -1.08
N HIS A 387 11.41 15.77 0.23
CA HIS A 387 10.32 15.96 1.18
C HIS A 387 10.75 16.88 2.32
N PRO A 388 9.89 17.82 2.82
CA PRO A 388 10.26 18.74 3.91
C PRO A 388 10.73 18.06 5.20
N ARG A 389 10.29 16.83 5.45
CA ARG A 389 10.72 16.01 6.60
C ARG A 389 11.86 15.05 6.26
N ALA A 390 12.72 15.36 5.29
CA ALA A 390 13.88 14.53 5.02
C ALA A 390 14.82 14.54 6.23
N ALA A 391 15.27 13.35 6.66
CA ALA A 391 16.23 13.22 7.74
C ALA A 391 17.64 13.68 7.30
N ASP A 392 18.49 14.11 8.26
CA ASP A 392 19.86 14.50 7.97
C ASP A 392 20.69 13.32 7.43
N PRO A 393 21.18 13.40 6.18
CA PRO A 393 21.97 12.32 5.60
C PRO A 393 23.26 12.04 6.36
N SER A 394 23.86 13.03 7.00
CA SER A 394 25.11 12.87 7.74
C SER A 394 24.93 12.04 9.00
N ALA A 395 23.81 12.24 9.71
CA ALA A 395 23.45 11.44 10.88
C ALA A 395 23.18 9.97 10.49
N ILE A 396 22.45 9.73 9.41
CA ILE A 396 22.17 8.37 8.91
C ILE A 396 23.47 7.69 8.43
N ALA A 397 24.35 8.41 7.73
CA ALA A 397 25.64 7.87 7.28
C ALA A 397 26.54 7.46 8.45
N ALA A 398 26.46 8.15 9.60
CA ALA A 398 27.16 7.75 10.82
C ALA A 398 26.62 6.42 11.37
N LEU A 399 25.28 6.22 11.39
CA LEU A 399 24.65 4.94 11.78
C LEU A 399 25.06 3.80 10.83
N VAL A 400 25.10 4.06 9.52
CA VAL A 400 25.58 3.07 8.54
C VAL A 400 27.01 2.66 8.82
N ARG A 401 27.93 3.62 9.06
CA ARG A 401 29.34 3.30 9.39
C ARG A 401 29.46 2.50 10.68
N ALA A 402 28.56 2.70 11.64
CA ALA A 402 28.54 1.92 12.87
C ALA A 402 28.23 0.42 12.64
N THR A 403 27.58 0.04 11.51
CA THR A 403 27.41 -1.36 11.11
C THR A 403 28.67 -1.98 10.48
N GLY A 404 29.72 -1.20 10.25
CA GLY A 404 30.94 -1.62 9.56
C GLY A 404 30.93 -1.38 8.04
N ALA A 405 29.81 -0.92 7.47
CA ALA A 405 29.68 -0.64 6.05
C ALA A 405 30.28 0.70 5.62
N MET A 406 30.60 0.83 4.33
CA MET A 406 31.04 2.10 3.76
C MET A 406 29.82 3.02 3.52
N ALA A 407 29.93 4.28 3.95
CA ALA A 407 28.88 5.27 3.74
C ALA A 407 29.42 6.58 3.17
N SER A 408 28.74 7.08 2.14
CA SER A 408 28.89 8.43 1.60
C SER A 408 27.54 9.16 1.60
N THR A 409 27.54 10.45 1.34
CA THR A 409 26.33 11.26 1.22
C THR A 409 26.21 11.87 -0.17
N ALA A 410 24.98 12.09 -0.64
CA ALA A 410 24.67 12.81 -1.87
C ALA A 410 23.60 13.89 -1.59
N PRO A 411 23.54 14.97 -2.40
CA PRO A 411 22.62 16.09 -2.15
C PRO A 411 21.14 15.76 -2.46
N ASN A 412 20.89 14.76 -3.29
CA ASN A 412 19.54 14.33 -3.70
C ASN A 412 19.56 12.92 -4.30
N ILE A 413 18.39 12.37 -4.57
CA ILE A 413 18.21 11.04 -5.15
C ILE A 413 18.87 10.90 -6.54
N ALA A 414 18.77 11.92 -7.40
CA ALA A 414 19.36 11.86 -8.75
C ALA A 414 20.88 11.68 -8.71
N THR A 415 21.58 12.51 -7.93
CA THR A 415 23.04 12.39 -7.74
C THR A 415 23.41 11.07 -7.06
N ALA A 416 22.59 10.60 -6.10
CA ALA A 416 22.81 9.32 -5.45
C ALA A 416 22.67 8.14 -6.43
N LEU A 417 21.70 8.19 -7.35
CA LEU A 417 21.53 7.19 -8.41
C LEU A 417 22.70 7.16 -9.38
N GLU A 418 23.23 8.32 -9.80
CA GLU A 418 24.42 8.42 -10.65
C GLU A 418 25.62 7.78 -9.97
N SER A 419 25.89 8.18 -8.73
CA SER A 419 27.00 7.65 -7.91
C SER A 419 26.84 6.15 -7.66
N GLY A 420 25.63 5.70 -7.30
CA GLY A 420 25.32 4.30 -7.08
C GLY A 420 25.48 3.47 -8.35
N THR A 421 25.05 3.99 -9.50
CA THR A 421 25.24 3.36 -10.79
C THR A 421 26.73 3.19 -11.14
N ALA A 422 27.55 4.20 -10.86
CA ALA A 422 28.98 4.14 -11.10
C ALA A 422 29.71 3.13 -10.20
N LEU A 423 29.23 2.93 -8.97
CA LEU A 423 29.78 1.96 -8.01
C LEU A 423 29.31 0.53 -8.28
N THR A 424 28.16 0.35 -8.95
CA THR A 424 27.55 -0.97 -9.17
C THR A 424 28.19 -1.67 -10.37
N GLY A 425 28.91 -2.74 -10.10
CA GLY A 425 29.52 -3.58 -11.14
C GLY A 425 28.50 -4.51 -11.81
N LYS A 426 28.94 -5.26 -12.84
CA LYS A 426 28.07 -6.17 -13.62
C LYS A 426 27.46 -7.32 -12.79
N ARG A 427 28.05 -7.64 -11.65
CA ARG A 427 27.61 -8.73 -10.76
C ARG A 427 27.09 -8.22 -9.43
N ASP A 428 26.83 -6.92 -9.34
CA ASP A 428 26.32 -6.26 -8.14
C ASP A 428 24.86 -5.85 -8.36
N VAL A 429 24.22 -5.35 -7.30
CA VAL A 429 22.85 -4.83 -7.37
C VAL A 429 22.78 -3.47 -6.69
N LEU A 430 22.14 -2.52 -7.35
CA LEU A 430 21.77 -1.22 -6.79
C LEU A 430 20.38 -1.32 -6.18
N ILE A 431 20.21 -0.92 -4.92
CA ILE A 431 18.94 -0.92 -4.21
C ILE A 431 18.61 0.49 -3.76
N VAL A 432 17.46 1.01 -4.15
CA VAL A 432 16.95 2.31 -3.67
C VAL A 432 15.84 2.07 -2.66
N THR A 433 15.99 2.61 -1.44
CA THR A 433 15.03 2.32 -0.35
C THR A 433 15.03 3.42 0.72
N GLY A 434 14.18 3.26 1.74
CA GLY A 434 14.10 4.10 2.92
C GLY A 434 12.87 5.00 2.99
N SER A 435 12.24 5.35 1.87
CA SER A 435 10.97 6.08 1.85
C SER A 435 10.25 5.91 0.52
N MET A 436 8.92 6.00 0.53
CA MET A 436 8.14 6.01 -0.72
C MET A 436 8.45 7.26 -1.57
N TYR A 437 8.79 8.39 -0.96
CA TYR A 437 9.16 9.62 -1.68
C TYR A 437 10.46 9.44 -2.46
N GLY A 438 11.52 8.93 -1.84
CA GLY A 438 12.78 8.65 -2.53
C GLY A 438 12.63 7.57 -3.60
N VAL A 439 11.80 6.55 -3.36
CA VAL A 439 11.45 5.52 -4.35
C VAL A 439 10.70 6.12 -5.54
N ALA A 440 9.76 7.04 -5.30
CA ALA A 440 9.04 7.72 -6.38
C ALA A 440 9.99 8.52 -7.28
N GLU A 441 10.90 9.32 -6.68
CA GLU A 441 11.91 10.08 -7.41
C GLU A 441 12.84 9.18 -8.23
N ALA A 442 13.33 8.12 -7.61
CA ALA A 442 14.19 7.16 -8.29
C ALA A 442 13.47 6.48 -9.46
N ARG A 443 12.21 6.11 -9.26
CA ARG A 443 11.39 5.47 -10.28
C ARG A 443 11.10 6.41 -11.46
N GLU A 444 10.79 7.68 -11.18
CA GLU A 444 10.61 8.71 -12.20
C GLU A 444 11.88 8.89 -13.03
N ALA A 445 13.05 8.99 -12.37
CA ALA A 445 14.32 9.14 -13.06
C ALA A 445 14.72 7.90 -13.88
N LEU A 446 14.54 6.69 -13.33
CA LEU A 446 14.95 5.44 -13.98
C LEU A 446 14.05 5.03 -15.15
N LEU A 447 12.75 5.33 -15.07
CA LEU A 447 11.74 4.90 -16.04
C LEU A 447 11.21 6.06 -16.91
N ALA A 448 11.78 7.26 -16.78
CA ALA A 448 11.35 8.47 -17.48
C ALA A 448 9.84 8.75 -17.32
N LEU A 449 9.34 8.62 -16.08
CA LEU A 449 7.93 8.86 -15.77
C LEU A 449 7.70 10.32 -15.39
N SER A 450 6.49 10.81 -15.68
CA SER A 450 6.02 12.12 -15.27
C SER A 450 4.82 11.98 -14.34
N GLY A 451 4.98 12.39 -13.08
CA GLY A 451 3.93 12.41 -12.07
C GLY A 451 3.55 13.83 -11.66
N ASP A 452 2.86 13.95 -10.54
CA ASP A 452 2.42 15.21 -9.95
C ASP A 452 3.59 16.16 -9.64
N ARG A 453 4.77 15.63 -9.37
CA ARG A 453 6.01 16.38 -9.16
C ARG A 453 6.41 17.16 -10.40
N ALA A 454 6.34 16.55 -11.58
CA ALA A 454 6.62 17.22 -12.85
C ALA A 454 5.61 18.34 -13.18
N LEU A 455 4.42 18.30 -12.56
CA LEU A 455 3.36 19.30 -12.68
C LEU A 455 3.45 20.41 -11.61
N GLY A 456 4.47 20.36 -10.75
CA GLY A 456 4.64 21.31 -9.64
C GLY A 456 3.56 21.20 -8.56
N LEU A 457 3.06 19.98 -8.32
CA LEU A 457 2.05 19.67 -7.31
C LEU A 457 2.67 19.09 -6.02
N ARG A 458 3.94 18.69 -6.06
CA ARG A 458 4.74 18.12 -4.94
C ARG A 458 6.17 18.61 -5.00
#